data_4a56f844c11cef8f899e9f87e5dc0496
#
_entry.id   4a56f844c11cef8f899e9f87e5dc0496
#
_cell.length_a   1.000
_cell.length_b   1.000
_cell.length_c   1.000
_cell.angle_alpha   90.00
_cell.angle_beta   90.00
_cell.angle_gamma   90.00
#
_symmetry.space_group_name_H-M   'P 1'
#
loop_
_entity.id
_entity.type
_entity.pdbx_description
1 polymer ?
#
loop_
_entity_poly.entity_id
_entity_poly.type
_entity_poly.pdbx_seq_one_letter_code
_entity_poly.pdbx_strand_id
1 'polypeptide(L)'
;MPTSERGRSGTTPARVHPRYFEQLGEMGEFDLIVNATSAGRAGVVPDLPRSLVGMRTVAVDLSYGEAAVPFLAWARAHGVRQTVDGLGMLVEQAAESFALWYGERPETDAVYAALLLRTSTLVTAD
;
A
#
# COMPACT_ATOMS: atom_id res chain seq x y z
N MET A 1 -1.53 -21.68 -4.17
CA MET A 1 -2.86 -22.00 -4.68
C MET A 1 -3.08 -21.31 -6.00
N PRO A 2 -3.43 -22.02 -7.04
CA PRO A 2 -3.70 -21.37 -8.31
C PRO A 2 -4.96 -20.52 -8.21
N THR A 3 -4.82 -19.26 -8.56
CA THR A 3 -5.96 -18.39 -8.76
C THR A 3 -6.46 -18.56 -10.17
N SER A 4 -7.74 -18.86 -10.34
CA SER A 4 -8.34 -18.94 -11.65
C SER A 4 -8.40 -17.56 -12.30
N GLU A 5 -7.80 -17.42 -13.44
CA GLU A 5 -7.97 -16.24 -14.27
C GLU A 5 -9.40 -16.22 -14.81
N ARG A 6 -10.14 -15.22 -14.44
CA ARG A 6 -11.44 -14.96 -15.06
C ARG A 6 -11.31 -13.80 -16.00
N GLY A 7 -11.25 -14.09 -17.28
CA GLY A 7 -11.34 -13.06 -18.29
C GLY A 7 -12.69 -12.36 -18.25
N ARG A 8 -12.70 -11.05 -18.25
CA ARG A 8 -13.90 -10.27 -18.50
C ARG A 8 -14.04 -10.03 -20.00
N SER A 9 -15.25 -10.10 -20.49
CA SER A 9 -15.51 -9.81 -21.90
C SER A 9 -15.01 -8.42 -22.27
N GLY A 10 -14.14 -8.35 -23.31
CA GLY A 10 -13.61 -7.09 -23.83
C GLY A 10 -12.36 -6.55 -23.13
N THR A 11 -11.80 -7.25 -22.12
CA THR A 11 -10.57 -6.83 -21.44
C THR A 11 -9.55 -7.96 -21.42
N THR A 12 -8.25 -7.60 -21.47
CA THR A 12 -7.18 -8.56 -21.26
C THR A 12 -7.25 -9.07 -19.82
N PRO A 13 -7.28 -10.40 -19.60
CA PRO A 13 -7.32 -10.94 -18.25
C PRO A 13 -6.06 -10.55 -17.48
N ALA A 14 -6.23 -10.17 -16.21
CA ALA A 14 -5.12 -9.94 -15.31
C ALA A 14 -4.35 -11.24 -15.07
N ARG A 15 -3.02 -11.16 -15.08
CA ARG A 15 -2.15 -12.29 -14.77
C ARG A 15 -1.71 -12.21 -13.32
N VAL A 16 -1.90 -13.30 -12.60
CA VAL A 16 -1.46 -13.42 -11.21
C VAL A 16 -0.39 -14.50 -11.13
N HIS A 17 0.76 -14.12 -10.57
CA HIS A 17 1.92 -15.00 -10.44
C HIS A 17 2.31 -15.10 -8.96
N PRO A 18 1.78 -16.11 -8.23
CA PRO A 18 2.20 -16.31 -6.84
C PRO A 18 3.67 -16.65 -6.76
N ARG A 19 4.37 -16.06 -5.80
CA ARG A 19 5.80 -16.28 -5.56
C ARG A 19 6.09 -16.26 -4.08
N TYR A 20 7.08 -17.00 -3.66
CA TYR A 20 7.67 -16.84 -2.34
C TYR A 20 8.60 -15.63 -2.31
N PHE A 21 8.84 -15.06 -1.14
CA PHE A 21 9.74 -13.92 -1.01
C PHE A 21 11.14 -14.20 -1.58
N GLU A 22 11.64 -15.41 -1.42
CA GLU A 22 12.95 -15.81 -1.91
C GLU A 22 13.07 -15.76 -3.44
N GLN A 23 11.94 -15.78 -4.14
CA GLN A 23 11.89 -15.75 -5.61
C GLN A 23 11.80 -14.33 -6.18
N LEU A 24 11.60 -13.31 -5.34
CA LEU A 24 11.37 -11.95 -5.82
C LEU A 24 12.59 -11.35 -6.53
N GLY A 25 13.79 -11.78 -6.17
CA GLY A 25 15.02 -11.29 -6.82
C GLY A 25 15.12 -11.61 -8.31
N GLU A 26 14.34 -12.58 -8.78
CA GLU A 26 14.33 -13.04 -10.18
C GLU A 26 13.28 -12.33 -11.03
N MET A 27 12.42 -11.51 -10.43
CA MET A 27 11.24 -10.98 -11.12
C MET A 27 11.46 -9.66 -11.85
N GLY A 28 12.53 -8.93 -11.57
CA GLY A 28 12.80 -7.63 -12.16
C GLY A 28 12.02 -6.49 -11.49
N GLU A 29 11.92 -5.37 -12.18
CA GLU A 29 11.32 -4.14 -11.65
C GLU A 29 9.80 -4.15 -11.75
N PHE A 30 9.17 -3.48 -10.79
CA PHE A 30 7.72 -3.25 -10.79
C PHE A 30 7.41 -1.76 -10.73
N ASP A 31 6.32 -1.37 -11.38
CA ASP A 31 5.84 0.01 -11.34
C ASP A 31 5.12 0.32 -10.04
N LEU A 32 4.54 -0.69 -9.40
CA LEU A 32 3.82 -0.55 -8.15
C LEU A 32 4.19 -1.69 -7.21
N ILE A 33 4.62 -1.33 -6.00
CA ILE A 33 4.88 -2.30 -4.92
C ILE A 33 3.93 -1.97 -3.77
N VAL A 34 3.10 -2.92 -3.41
CA VAL A 34 2.15 -2.76 -2.31
C VAL A 34 2.54 -3.69 -1.17
N ASN A 35 2.80 -3.13 0.00
CA ASN A 35 2.99 -3.90 1.22
C ASN A 35 1.63 -4.10 1.92
N ALA A 36 1.14 -5.32 1.85
CA ALA A 36 -0.10 -5.74 2.51
C ALA A 36 0.18 -6.71 3.67
N THR A 37 1.42 -6.76 4.14
CA THR A 37 1.84 -7.63 5.25
C THR A 37 1.61 -6.92 6.58
N SER A 38 1.65 -7.69 7.67
CA SER A 38 1.59 -7.15 9.03
C SER A 38 2.97 -6.86 9.64
N ALA A 39 4.04 -6.99 8.87
CA ALA A 39 5.42 -6.85 9.35
C ALA A 39 5.69 -5.49 9.99
N GLY A 40 5.11 -4.42 9.46
CA GLY A 40 5.29 -3.05 9.96
C GLY A 40 4.83 -2.84 11.39
N ARG A 41 3.87 -3.63 11.87
CA ARG A 41 3.42 -3.56 13.26
C ARG A 41 4.50 -3.98 14.25
N ALA A 42 5.41 -4.84 13.82
CA ALA A 42 6.56 -5.26 14.60
C ALA A 42 7.82 -4.44 14.31
N GLY A 43 7.70 -3.38 13.51
CA GLY A 43 8.82 -2.56 13.07
C GLY A 43 9.75 -3.24 12.07
N VAL A 44 9.26 -4.26 11.38
CA VAL A 44 10.06 -5.11 10.49
C VAL A 44 9.72 -4.80 9.04
N VAL A 45 10.74 -4.77 8.18
CA VAL A 45 10.58 -4.74 6.73
C VAL A 45 10.73 -6.17 6.22
N PRO A 46 9.81 -6.64 5.35
CA PRO A 46 10.03 -7.91 4.65
C PRO A 46 11.37 -7.85 3.89
N ASP A 47 12.04 -9.00 3.76
CA ASP A 47 13.29 -9.08 3.01
C ASP A 47 13.00 -8.92 1.51
N LEU A 48 13.12 -7.70 1.03
CA LEU A 48 12.80 -7.33 -0.34
C LEU A 48 14.06 -6.97 -1.12
N PRO A 49 14.26 -7.57 -2.30
CA PRO A 49 15.42 -7.24 -3.12
C PRO A 49 15.30 -5.85 -3.75
N ARG A 50 16.41 -5.14 -3.80
CA ARG A 50 16.50 -3.83 -4.44
C ARG A 50 16.10 -3.86 -5.92
N SER A 51 16.28 -5.00 -6.58
CA SER A 51 15.97 -5.18 -8.00
C SER A 51 14.50 -4.97 -8.35
N LEU A 52 13.60 -4.97 -7.36
CA LEU A 52 12.18 -4.66 -7.57
C LEU A 52 11.91 -3.19 -7.86
N VAL A 53 12.84 -2.31 -7.50
CA VAL A 53 12.67 -0.86 -7.62
C VAL A 53 13.25 -0.37 -8.93
N GLY A 54 12.42 0.27 -9.73
CA GLY A 54 12.79 0.98 -10.94
C GLY A 54 12.52 2.48 -10.83
N MET A 55 12.79 3.21 -11.88
CA MET A 55 12.66 4.68 -11.90
C MET A 55 11.23 5.17 -11.72
N ARG A 56 10.24 4.36 -12.09
CA ARG A 56 8.82 4.70 -12.03
C ARG A 56 8.10 4.09 -10.84
N THR A 57 8.81 3.33 -10.01
CA THR A 57 8.19 2.57 -8.93
C THR A 57 7.50 3.50 -7.94
N VAL A 58 6.25 3.19 -7.64
CA VAL A 58 5.49 3.78 -6.53
C VAL A 58 5.37 2.72 -5.44
N ALA A 59 5.63 3.07 -4.21
CA ALA A 59 5.51 2.17 -3.07
C ALA A 59 4.32 2.57 -2.21
N VAL A 60 3.46 1.60 -1.93
CA VAL A 60 2.26 1.79 -1.11
C VAL A 60 2.29 0.82 0.06
N ASP A 61 2.09 1.33 1.27
CA ASP A 61 1.82 0.49 2.42
C ASP A 61 0.35 0.61 2.80
N LEU A 62 -0.34 -0.51 2.97
CA LEU A 62 -1.75 -0.50 3.35
C LEU A 62 -1.94 -0.11 4.82
N SER A 63 -0.88 -0.13 5.62
CA SER A 63 -0.87 0.43 6.96
C SER A 63 -0.64 1.95 6.92
N TYR A 64 -0.82 2.59 8.04
CA TYR A 64 -0.56 4.02 8.20
C TYR A 64 0.13 4.28 9.54
N GLY A 65 0.63 5.51 9.74
CA GLY A 65 1.36 5.87 10.95
C GLY A 65 2.64 5.07 11.11
N GLU A 66 2.96 4.68 12.33
CA GLU A 66 4.20 3.98 12.65
C GLU A 66 4.36 2.65 11.92
N ALA A 67 3.26 1.94 11.69
CA ALA A 67 3.31 0.64 11.01
C ALA A 67 3.74 0.76 9.54
N ALA A 68 3.54 1.89 8.90
CA ALA A 68 3.96 2.12 7.52
C ALA A 68 5.43 2.57 7.41
N VAL A 69 6.02 3.05 8.50
CA VAL A 69 7.36 3.65 8.47
C VAL A 69 8.43 2.69 7.95
N PRO A 70 8.54 1.44 8.42
CA PRO A 70 9.64 0.57 7.98
C PRO A 70 9.67 0.34 6.47
N PHE A 71 8.55 -0.05 5.88
CA PHE A 71 8.48 -0.32 4.45
C PHE A 71 8.70 0.94 3.61
N LEU A 72 8.06 2.05 3.96
CA LEU A 72 8.19 3.30 3.21
C LEU A 72 9.60 3.88 3.32
N ALA A 73 10.25 3.72 4.48
CA ALA A 73 11.65 4.10 4.65
C ALA A 73 12.57 3.23 3.78
N TRP A 74 12.33 1.93 3.73
CA TRP A 74 13.05 1.02 2.83
C TRP A 74 12.91 1.48 1.37
N ALA A 75 11.69 1.79 0.96
CA ALA A 75 11.42 2.22 -0.41
C ALA A 75 12.19 3.49 -0.76
N ARG A 76 12.16 4.50 0.11
CA ARG A 76 12.89 5.75 -0.10
C ARG A 76 14.40 5.54 -0.14
N ALA A 77 14.92 4.68 0.74
CA ALA A 77 16.34 4.35 0.78
C ALA A 77 16.82 3.67 -0.51
N HIS A 78 15.93 3.02 -1.24
CA HIS A 78 16.23 2.34 -2.49
C HIS A 78 15.83 3.14 -3.74
N GLY A 79 15.51 4.43 -3.58
CA GLY A 79 15.29 5.36 -4.68
C GLY A 79 13.85 5.55 -5.12
N VAL A 80 12.87 5.00 -4.40
CA VAL A 80 11.46 5.25 -4.69
C VAL A 80 11.15 6.71 -4.36
N ARG A 81 10.65 7.46 -5.33
CA ARG A 81 10.34 8.88 -5.18
C ARG A 81 8.95 9.14 -4.64
N GLN A 82 8.02 8.23 -4.92
CA GLN A 82 6.62 8.39 -4.54
C GLN A 82 6.21 7.24 -3.62
N THR A 83 5.91 7.59 -2.39
CA THR A 83 5.45 6.66 -1.36
C THR A 83 4.09 7.09 -0.84
N VAL A 84 3.22 6.12 -0.60
CA VAL A 84 1.85 6.35 -0.14
C VAL A 84 1.56 5.40 1.01
N ASP A 85 1.00 5.91 2.10
CA ASP A 85 0.49 5.06 3.19
C ASP A 85 -1.00 4.74 3.02
N GLY A 86 -1.55 3.97 3.94
CA GLY A 86 -2.92 3.50 3.87
C GLY A 86 -3.96 4.44 4.47
N LEU A 87 -3.59 5.64 4.92
CA LEU A 87 -4.54 6.53 5.58
C LEU A 87 -5.69 6.95 4.64
N GLY A 88 -5.34 7.34 3.41
CA GLY A 88 -6.35 7.69 2.41
C GLY A 88 -7.29 6.53 2.10
N MET A 89 -6.74 5.33 1.95
CA MET A 89 -7.53 4.12 1.75
C MET A 89 -8.50 3.87 2.91
N LEU A 90 -8.04 4.06 4.14
CA LEU A 90 -8.88 3.89 5.33
C LEU A 90 -10.08 4.84 5.30
N VAL A 91 -9.86 6.09 4.99
CA VAL A 91 -10.91 7.11 4.93
C VAL A 91 -11.90 6.82 3.79
N GLU A 92 -11.38 6.52 2.60
CA GLU A 92 -12.23 6.30 1.42
C GLU A 92 -13.08 5.03 1.56
N GLN A 93 -12.51 3.92 2.09
CA GLN A 93 -13.28 2.70 2.29
C GLN A 93 -14.38 2.90 3.35
N ALA A 94 -14.11 3.69 4.39
CA ALA A 94 -15.12 4.01 5.39
C ALA A 94 -16.26 4.83 4.78
N ALA A 95 -15.96 5.77 3.89
CA ALA A 95 -16.96 6.54 3.19
C ALA A 95 -17.84 5.67 2.28
N GLU A 96 -17.24 4.70 1.59
CA GLU A 96 -17.98 3.73 0.78
C GLU A 96 -18.92 2.87 1.64
N SER A 97 -18.45 2.40 2.78
CA SER A 97 -19.26 1.62 3.72
C SER A 97 -20.43 2.46 4.25
N PHE A 98 -20.17 3.70 4.61
CA PHE A 98 -21.20 4.64 5.07
C PHE A 98 -22.27 4.86 4.00
N ALA A 99 -21.83 5.09 2.75
CA ALA A 99 -22.77 5.27 1.63
C ALA A 99 -23.66 4.03 1.42
N LEU A 100 -23.07 2.84 1.57
CA LEU A 100 -23.81 1.59 1.43
C LEU A 100 -24.88 1.43 2.52
N TRP A 101 -24.57 1.83 3.75
CA TRP A 101 -25.48 1.67 4.89
C TRP A 101 -26.51 2.79 5.00
N TYR A 102 -26.15 4.01 4.63
CA TYR A 102 -26.99 5.19 4.84
C TYR A 102 -27.45 5.86 3.55
N GLY A 103 -26.99 5.38 2.38
CA GLY A 103 -27.43 5.89 1.09
C GLY A 103 -26.80 7.20 0.65
N GLU A 104 -25.84 7.73 1.40
CA GLU A 104 -25.23 9.02 1.13
C GLU A 104 -23.73 8.96 1.43
N ARG A 105 -22.91 9.39 0.47
CA ARG A 105 -21.46 9.40 0.64
C ARG A 105 -21.02 10.66 1.39
N PRO A 106 -20.34 10.52 2.56
CA PRO A 106 -19.85 11.68 3.30
C PRO A 106 -18.66 12.33 2.58
N GLU A 107 -18.42 13.58 2.90
CA GLU A 107 -17.24 14.30 2.45
C GLU A 107 -16.00 13.75 3.18
N THR A 108 -14.92 13.47 2.45
CA THR A 108 -13.75 12.77 2.98
C THR A 108 -12.53 13.67 3.21
N ASP A 109 -12.43 14.78 2.51
CA ASP A 109 -11.22 15.62 2.55
C ASP A 109 -10.92 16.20 3.94
N ALA A 110 -11.94 16.69 4.62
CA ALA A 110 -11.78 17.23 5.97
C ALA A 110 -11.42 16.16 6.99
N VAL A 111 -11.99 14.96 6.85
CA VAL A 111 -11.68 13.82 7.72
C VAL A 111 -10.24 13.37 7.52
N TYR A 112 -9.82 13.23 6.27
CA TYR A 112 -8.46 12.88 5.93
C TYR A 112 -7.46 13.89 6.51
N ALA A 113 -7.71 15.19 6.32
CA ALA A 113 -6.85 16.24 6.84
C ALA A 113 -6.73 16.20 8.36
N ALA A 114 -7.84 15.98 9.07
CA ALA A 114 -7.85 15.88 10.53
C ALA A 114 -7.05 14.67 11.02
N LEU A 115 -7.21 13.52 10.38
CA LEU A 115 -6.47 12.29 10.73
C LEU A 115 -4.98 12.42 10.40
N LEU A 116 -4.66 13.05 9.29
CA LEU A 116 -3.27 13.31 8.90
C LEU A 116 -2.53 14.13 9.96
N LEU A 117 -3.14 15.17 10.49
CA LEU A 117 -2.57 15.99 11.56
C LEU A 117 -2.35 15.16 12.83
N ARG A 118 -3.30 14.35 13.24
CA ARG A 118 -3.16 13.48 14.42
C ARG A 118 -2.03 12.47 14.25
N THR A 119 -1.96 11.83 13.12
CA THR A 119 -0.92 10.83 12.82
C THR A 119 0.46 11.48 12.82
N SER A 120 0.62 12.63 12.21
CA SER A 120 1.88 13.37 12.20
C SER A 120 2.31 13.77 13.61
N THR A 121 1.40 14.24 14.44
CA THR A 121 1.68 14.60 15.81
C THR A 121 2.15 13.40 16.64
N LEU A 122 1.54 12.25 16.47
CA LEU A 122 1.92 11.02 17.18
C LEU A 122 3.31 10.53 16.76
N VAL A 123 3.63 10.61 15.48
CA VAL A 123 4.94 10.20 14.96
C VAL A 123 6.06 11.15 15.41
N THR A 124 5.77 12.44 15.54
CA THR A 124 6.77 13.43 15.94
C THR A 124 6.92 13.58 17.45
N ALA A 125 6.00 13.04 18.24
CA ALA A 125 6.03 13.14 19.71
C ALA A 125 7.06 12.20 20.35
N ASP A 126 7.62 11.28 19.60
CA ASP A 126 8.72 10.40 20.03
C ASP A 126 10.06 11.03 19.63
#